data_68a0b1106256c4a5ade513c09a8a2b6e
#
_entry.id   68a0b1106256c4a5ade513c09a8a2b6e
#
_cell.length_a   1.000
_cell.length_b   1.000
_cell.length_c   1.000
_cell.angle_alpha   90.00
_cell.angle_beta   90.00
_cell.angle_gamma   90.00
#
_symmetry.space_group_name_H-M   'P 1'
#
loop_
_entity.id
_entity.type
_entity.pdbx_description
1 polymer ?
#
loop_
_entity_poly.entity_id
_entity_poly.type
_entity_poly.pdbx_seq_one_letter_code
_entity_poly.pdbx_strand_id
1 'polypeptide(L)'
;MMHPLIEFVLGVVSGGLAVSTAWGLFWLGVSLKGRARGTCGWPVVLKSTVAGVAPLSLVAAVLWWMGGRANLLFGIGVLGMPTLLLGLWLRRMPDGRRAGTHMVAGVRQLMGEILGTHQGCGGCDHEHKHETCG
;
A
#
# COMPACT_ATOMS: atom_id res chain seq x y z
N MET A 1 35.58 1.10 2.57
CA MET A 1 34.67 0.00 3.01
C MET A 1 33.63 0.60 3.93
N MET A 2 32.34 0.44 3.59
CA MET A 2 31.26 0.88 4.47
C MET A 2 31.15 -0.09 5.65
N HIS A 3 30.86 0.46 6.82
CA HIS A 3 30.66 -0.36 8.01
C HIS A 3 29.41 -1.25 7.84
N PRO A 4 29.45 -2.53 8.18
CA PRO A 4 28.31 -3.46 7.96
C PRO A 4 27.01 -2.99 8.61
N LEU A 5 27.09 -2.27 9.71
CA LEU A 5 25.94 -1.63 10.36
C LEU A 5 25.25 -0.59 9.46
N ILE A 6 26.03 0.18 8.71
CA ILE A 6 25.48 1.22 7.82
C ILE A 6 24.73 0.56 6.67
N GLU A 7 25.28 -0.52 6.10
CA GLU A 7 24.61 -1.29 5.04
C GLU A 7 23.29 -1.89 5.50
N PHE A 8 23.27 -2.45 6.71
CA PHE A 8 22.06 -2.98 7.31
C PHE A 8 20.99 -1.90 7.53
N VAL A 9 21.39 -0.76 8.12
CA VAL A 9 20.47 0.37 8.36
C VAL A 9 19.91 0.91 7.05
N LEU A 10 20.76 1.08 6.03
CA LEU A 10 20.30 1.50 4.69
C LEU A 10 19.33 0.49 4.08
N GLY A 11 19.54 -0.81 4.30
CA GLY A 11 18.63 -1.86 3.90
C GLY A 11 17.26 -1.73 4.58
N VAL A 12 17.23 -1.54 5.89
CA VAL A 12 16.00 -1.35 6.68
C VAL A 12 15.23 -0.11 6.21
N VAL A 13 15.93 1.01 6.02
CA VAL A 13 15.31 2.25 5.52
C VAL A 13 14.75 2.05 4.11
N SER A 14 15.52 1.41 3.23
CA SER A 14 15.06 1.12 1.86
C SER A 14 13.86 0.16 1.85
N GLY A 15 13.81 -0.82 2.73
CA GLY A 15 12.66 -1.72 2.91
C GLY A 15 11.41 -0.96 3.37
N GLY A 16 11.54 -0.06 4.32
CA GLY A 16 10.44 0.82 4.76
C GLY A 16 9.93 1.72 3.63
N LEU A 17 10.84 2.31 2.86
CA LEU A 17 10.50 3.13 1.70
C LEU A 17 9.83 2.31 0.58
N ALA A 18 10.24 1.06 0.36
CA ALA A 18 9.61 0.17 -0.61
C ALA A 18 8.16 -0.15 -0.22
N VAL A 19 7.90 -0.42 1.07
CA VAL A 19 6.54 -0.62 1.58
C VAL A 19 5.70 0.64 1.40
N SER A 20 6.26 1.83 1.72
CA SER A 20 5.58 3.11 1.52
C SER A 20 5.27 3.37 0.05
N THR A 21 6.19 3.02 -0.86
CA THR A 21 5.98 3.11 -2.32
C THR A 21 4.84 2.22 -2.76
N ALA A 22 4.83 0.96 -2.34
CA ALA A 22 3.77 0.01 -2.69
C ALA A 22 2.40 0.52 -2.21
N TRP A 23 2.33 1.06 -1.00
CA TRP A 23 1.12 1.65 -0.45
C TRP A 23 0.67 2.89 -1.23
N GLY A 24 1.61 3.79 -1.54
CA GLY A 24 1.33 4.99 -2.33
C GLY A 24 0.85 4.66 -3.75
N LEU A 25 1.46 3.70 -4.42
CA LEU A 25 1.06 3.24 -5.75
C LEU A 25 -0.32 2.56 -5.73
N PHE A 26 -0.61 1.81 -4.68
CA PHE A 26 -1.94 1.24 -4.48
C PHE A 26 -3.01 2.34 -4.40
N TRP A 27 -2.80 3.35 -3.55
CA TRP A 27 -3.71 4.48 -3.44
C TRP A 27 -3.80 5.30 -4.72
N LEU A 28 -2.72 5.43 -5.47
CA LEU A 28 -2.73 6.06 -6.78
C LEU A 28 -3.66 5.31 -7.75
N GLY A 29 -3.58 3.99 -7.80
CA GLY A 29 -4.47 3.17 -8.62
C GLY A 29 -5.94 3.35 -8.27
N VAL A 30 -6.25 3.33 -6.96
CA VAL A 30 -7.61 3.58 -6.45
C VAL A 30 -8.10 4.99 -6.82
N SER A 31 -7.25 6.00 -6.64
CA SER A 31 -7.57 7.40 -6.93
C SER A 31 -7.82 7.65 -8.41
N LEU A 32 -6.99 7.06 -9.28
CA LEU A 32 -7.17 7.17 -10.75
C LEU A 32 -8.50 6.54 -11.19
N LYS A 33 -8.83 5.38 -10.62
CA LYS A 33 -10.10 4.73 -10.92
C LYS A 33 -11.30 5.53 -10.39
N GLY A 34 -11.19 6.07 -9.17
CA GLY A 34 -12.19 6.96 -8.60
C GLY A 34 -12.40 8.20 -9.45
N ARG A 35 -11.30 8.75 -10.03
CA ARG A 35 -11.38 9.87 -10.95
C ARG A 35 -12.09 9.50 -12.26
N ALA A 36 -11.79 8.36 -12.83
CA ALA A 36 -12.47 7.88 -14.04
C ALA A 36 -13.99 7.73 -13.84
N ARG A 37 -14.41 7.48 -12.59
CA ARG A 37 -15.83 7.42 -12.20
C ARG A 37 -16.40 8.76 -11.72
N GLY A 38 -15.61 9.84 -11.72
CA GLY A 38 -16.05 11.18 -11.29
C GLY A 38 -16.16 11.36 -9.77
N THR A 39 -15.70 10.39 -8.95
CA THR A 39 -15.81 10.44 -7.48
C THR A 39 -14.60 11.10 -6.81
N CYS A 40 -13.46 11.20 -7.48
CA CYS A 40 -12.24 11.77 -6.92
C CYS A 40 -11.76 13.00 -7.66
N GLY A 41 -11.37 14.04 -6.91
CA GLY A 41 -10.77 15.27 -7.45
C GLY A 41 -9.27 15.14 -7.74
N TRP A 42 -8.74 16.07 -8.55
CA TRP A 42 -7.31 16.18 -8.87
C TRP A 42 -6.37 16.22 -7.65
N PRO A 43 -6.70 16.94 -6.56
CA PRO A 43 -5.77 17.04 -5.42
C PRO A 43 -5.52 15.67 -4.75
N VAL A 44 -6.50 14.76 -4.76
CA VAL A 44 -6.34 13.40 -4.20
C VAL A 44 -5.39 12.58 -5.06
N VAL A 45 -5.54 12.65 -6.38
CA VAL A 45 -4.64 11.96 -7.33
C VAL A 45 -3.23 12.47 -7.18
N LEU A 46 -3.04 13.81 -7.10
CA LEU A 46 -1.71 14.41 -6.94
C LEU A 46 -1.04 13.97 -5.63
N LYS A 47 -1.76 14.00 -4.52
CA LYS A 47 -1.24 13.52 -3.22
C LYS A 47 -0.83 12.04 -3.27
N SER A 48 -1.63 11.20 -3.90
CA SER A 48 -1.32 9.76 -4.06
C SER A 48 -0.11 9.54 -4.96
N THR A 49 0.05 10.35 -6.01
CA THR A 49 1.22 10.30 -6.90
C THR A 49 2.49 10.66 -6.14
N VAL A 50 2.48 11.76 -5.40
CA VAL A 50 3.62 12.19 -4.59
C VAL A 50 3.96 11.12 -3.54
N ALA A 51 2.96 10.57 -2.85
CA ALA A 51 3.16 9.51 -1.85
C ALA A 51 3.77 8.23 -2.43
N GLY A 52 3.53 7.91 -3.70
CA GLY A 52 4.12 6.76 -4.38
C GLY A 52 5.50 7.05 -4.99
N VAL A 53 5.65 8.20 -5.65
CA VAL A 53 6.87 8.53 -6.41
C VAL A 53 8.00 9.03 -5.51
N ALA A 54 7.71 9.80 -4.46
CA ALA A 54 8.74 10.34 -3.57
C ALA A 54 9.57 9.25 -2.87
N PRO A 55 8.99 8.24 -2.20
CA PRO A 55 9.79 7.18 -1.60
C PRO A 55 10.50 6.31 -2.66
N LEU A 56 9.93 6.13 -3.85
CA LEU A 56 10.58 5.41 -4.95
C LEU A 56 11.85 6.13 -5.42
N SER A 57 11.81 7.45 -5.57
CA SER A 57 12.98 8.23 -5.96
C SER A 57 14.08 8.19 -4.90
N LEU A 58 13.73 8.16 -3.63
CA LEU A 58 14.69 8.00 -2.53
C LEU A 58 15.36 6.62 -2.56
N VAL A 59 14.60 5.56 -2.79
CA VAL A 59 15.17 4.20 -2.95
C VAL A 59 16.12 4.16 -4.15
N ALA A 60 15.72 4.73 -5.28
CA ALA A 60 16.58 4.80 -6.46
C ALA A 60 17.87 5.59 -6.20
N ALA A 61 17.79 6.71 -5.47
CA ALA A 61 18.96 7.51 -5.08
C ALA A 61 19.90 6.72 -4.16
N VAL A 62 19.38 5.99 -3.19
CA VAL A 62 20.20 5.14 -2.30
C VAL A 62 20.89 4.03 -3.09
N LEU A 63 20.17 3.35 -3.98
CA LEU A 63 20.75 2.30 -4.83
C LEU A 63 21.82 2.84 -5.78
N TRP A 64 21.57 4.02 -6.35
CA TRP A 64 22.56 4.72 -7.18
C TRP A 64 23.82 5.07 -6.39
N TRP A 65 23.64 5.61 -5.19
CA TRP A 65 24.76 6.00 -4.32
C TRP A 65 25.60 4.79 -3.88
N MET A 66 24.96 3.65 -3.65
CA MET A 66 25.65 2.39 -3.34
C MET A 66 26.39 1.80 -4.54
N GLY A 67 26.24 2.36 -5.75
CA GLY A 67 26.93 1.92 -6.96
C GLY A 67 26.64 0.47 -7.36
N GLY A 68 25.44 -0.04 -7.05
CA GLY A 68 25.05 -1.41 -7.34
C GLY A 68 25.68 -2.48 -6.42
N ARG A 69 26.42 -2.07 -5.39
CA ARG A 69 27.02 -2.96 -4.40
C ARG A 69 26.02 -3.35 -3.31
N ALA A 70 24.90 -3.93 -3.73
CA ALA A 70 23.93 -4.47 -2.79
C ALA A 70 24.48 -5.76 -2.18
N ASN A 71 24.95 -5.69 -0.94
CA ASN A 71 25.43 -6.84 -0.19
C ASN A 71 24.26 -7.60 0.44
N LEU A 72 24.53 -8.86 0.84
CA LEU A 72 23.57 -9.73 1.49
C LEU A 72 22.92 -9.08 2.73
N LEU A 73 23.69 -8.30 3.50
CA LEU A 73 23.21 -7.55 4.66
C LEU A 73 22.16 -6.49 4.31
N PHE A 74 22.35 -5.81 3.19
CA PHE A 74 21.36 -4.87 2.66
C PHE A 74 20.06 -5.60 2.28
N GLY A 75 20.16 -6.74 1.58
CA GLY A 75 19.02 -7.58 1.22
C GLY A 75 18.24 -8.07 2.45
N ILE A 76 18.94 -8.51 3.50
CA ILE A 76 18.32 -8.92 4.77
C ILE A 76 17.58 -7.73 5.41
N GLY A 77 18.16 -6.54 5.39
CA GLY A 77 17.50 -5.32 5.90
C GLY A 77 16.23 -4.99 5.11
N VAL A 78 16.29 -5.03 3.80
CA VAL A 78 15.13 -4.75 2.92
C VAL A 78 13.98 -5.71 3.13
N LEU A 79 14.26 -7.01 3.25
CA LEU A 79 13.25 -8.05 3.47
C LEU A 79 12.81 -8.12 4.94
N GLY A 80 13.70 -7.82 5.87
CA GLY A 80 13.44 -7.90 7.30
C GLY A 80 12.37 -6.93 7.77
N MET A 81 12.37 -5.70 7.25
CA MET A 81 11.42 -4.66 7.66
C MET A 81 9.96 -5.02 7.35
N PRO A 82 9.57 -5.37 6.11
CA PRO A 82 8.20 -5.78 5.83
C PRO A 82 7.80 -7.06 6.57
N THR A 83 8.73 -7.99 6.75
CA THR A 83 8.48 -9.24 7.47
C THR A 83 8.23 -9.00 8.96
N LEU A 84 9.00 -8.11 9.59
CA LEU A 84 8.78 -7.70 10.98
C LEU A 84 7.45 -6.97 11.15
N LEU A 85 7.12 -6.03 10.27
CA LEU A 85 5.85 -5.31 10.32
C LEU A 85 4.67 -6.25 10.16
N LEU A 86 4.76 -7.18 9.22
CA LEU A 86 3.73 -8.21 9.03
C LEU A 86 3.61 -9.11 10.25
N GLY A 87 4.72 -9.57 10.83
CA GLY A 87 4.74 -10.39 12.03
C GLY A 87 4.15 -9.70 13.26
N LEU A 88 4.50 -8.43 13.47
CA LEU A 88 3.92 -7.61 14.54
C LEU A 88 2.43 -7.35 14.34
N TRP A 89 2.01 -7.11 13.10
CA TRP A 89 0.61 -6.92 12.76
C TRP A 89 -0.20 -8.20 13.01
N LEU A 90 0.31 -9.36 12.58
CA LEU A 90 -0.32 -10.66 12.83
C LEU A 90 -0.39 -11.00 14.33
N ARG A 91 0.64 -10.63 15.12
CA ARG A 91 0.63 -10.83 16.57
C ARG A 91 -0.40 -9.96 17.30
N ARG A 92 -0.72 -8.80 16.75
CA ARG A 92 -1.68 -7.86 17.35
C ARG A 92 -3.13 -8.26 17.12
N MET A 93 -3.37 -9.19 16.21
CA MET A 93 -4.71 -9.72 15.96
C MET A 93 -5.02 -10.91 16.87
N PRO A 94 -6.06 -10.85 17.72
CA PRO A 94 -6.37 -11.88 18.72
C PRO A 94 -6.73 -13.25 18.12
N ASP A 95 -7.05 -13.29 16.83
CA ASP A 95 -7.40 -14.51 16.11
C ASP A 95 -6.63 -14.60 14.79
N GLY A 96 -5.40 -15.10 14.83
CA GLY A 96 -4.51 -15.18 13.65
C GLY A 96 -5.08 -15.99 12.47
N ARG A 97 -6.01 -16.91 12.70
CA ARG A 97 -6.72 -17.63 11.63
C ARG A 97 -7.77 -16.78 10.94
N ARG A 98 -8.50 -15.93 11.67
CA ARG A 98 -9.50 -15.03 11.09
C ARG A 98 -8.84 -13.85 10.37
N ALA A 99 -7.70 -13.38 10.87
CA ALA A 99 -6.94 -12.31 10.23
C ALA A 99 -6.52 -12.67 8.80
N GLY A 100 -6.03 -13.89 8.57
CA GLY A 100 -5.63 -14.34 7.23
C GLY A 100 -6.81 -14.37 6.26
N THR A 101 -7.97 -14.86 6.68
CA THR A 101 -9.18 -14.89 5.84
C THR A 101 -9.72 -13.50 5.54
N HIS A 102 -9.73 -12.60 6.52
CA HIS A 102 -10.14 -11.21 6.31
C HIS A 102 -9.16 -10.42 5.43
N MET A 103 -7.86 -10.67 5.56
CA MET A 103 -6.85 -10.05 4.71
C MET A 103 -6.98 -10.50 3.27
N VAL A 104 -7.13 -11.81 3.03
CA VAL A 104 -7.33 -12.35 1.69
C VAL A 104 -8.65 -11.87 1.09
N ALA A 105 -9.72 -11.82 1.88
CA ALA A 105 -11.01 -11.29 1.45
C ALA A 105 -10.91 -9.79 1.13
N GLY A 106 -10.23 -8.99 1.99
CA GLY A 106 -10.00 -7.57 1.76
C GLY A 106 -9.17 -7.30 0.51
N VAL A 107 -8.07 -8.03 0.31
CA VAL A 107 -7.23 -7.91 -0.89
C VAL A 107 -8.02 -8.33 -2.13
N ARG A 108 -8.81 -9.41 -2.06
CA ARG A 108 -9.65 -9.86 -3.16
C ARG A 108 -10.74 -8.86 -3.51
N GLN A 109 -11.37 -8.25 -2.51
CA GLN A 109 -12.36 -7.19 -2.71
C GLN A 109 -11.73 -5.96 -3.35
N LEU A 110 -10.59 -5.50 -2.86
CA LEU A 110 -9.85 -4.37 -3.41
C LEU A 110 -9.33 -4.66 -4.83
N MET A 111 -8.82 -5.86 -5.10
CA MET A 111 -8.45 -6.29 -6.44
C MET A 111 -9.67 -6.32 -7.37
N GLY A 112 -10.80 -6.82 -6.89
CA GLY A 112 -12.07 -6.81 -7.64
C GLY A 112 -12.53 -5.39 -7.96
N GLU A 113 -12.37 -4.47 -7.03
CA GLU A 113 -12.69 -3.06 -7.21
C GLU A 113 -11.74 -2.37 -8.20
N ILE A 114 -10.44 -2.64 -8.12
CA ILE A 114 -9.43 -2.11 -9.03
C ILE A 114 -9.62 -2.67 -10.45
N LEU A 115 -9.88 -3.96 -10.59
CA LEU A 115 -10.07 -4.63 -11.89
C LEU A 115 -11.47 -4.44 -12.48
N GLY A 116 -12.42 -3.86 -11.73
CA GLY A 116 -13.78 -3.61 -12.23
C GLY A 116 -14.65 -4.83 -12.32
N THR A 117 -14.24 -5.96 -11.74
CA THR A 117 -14.99 -7.22 -11.76
C THR A 117 -16.13 -7.27 -10.76
N HIS A 118 -16.16 -6.37 -9.78
CA HIS A 118 -17.31 -6.18 -8.90
C HIS A 118 -18.27 -5.16 -9.52
N GLN A 119 -19.28 -5.66 -10.19
CA GLN A 119 -20.53 -4.95 -10.36
C GLN A 119 -21.18 -4.83 -8.98
N GLY A 120 -21.34 -3.58 -8.55
CA GLY A 120 -22.34 -3.23 -7.58
C GLY A 120 -22.09 -3.77 -6.18
N CYS A 121 -21.47 -3.00 -5.33
CA CYS A 121 -22.07 -2.83 -4.03
C CYS A 121 -23.44 -2.25 -4.31
N GLY A 122 -24.42 -3.14 -4.25
CA GLY A 122 -25.81 -2.80 -4.33
C GLY A 122 -26.10 -1.67 -3.39
N GLY A 123 -26.73 -0.70 -3.95
CA GLY A 123 -27.52 0.31 -3.43
C GLY A 123 -27.49 0.51 -1.94
N CYS A 124 -27.02 1.64 -1.54
CA CYS A 124 -27.77 2.39 -0.58
C CYS A 124 -29.06 2.86 -1.28
N ASP A 125 -29.95 1.93 -1.49
CA ASP A 125 -31.36 2.23 -1.64
C ASP A 125 -31.86 2.71 -0.26
N HIS A 126 -31.43 3.89 0.11
CA HIS A 126 -32.25 4.72 0.96
C HIS A 126 -33.39 5.24 0.08
N GLU A 127 -34.30 4.35 -0.17
CA GLU A 127 -35.66 4.65 -0.52
C GLU A 127 -36.24 5.54 0.59
N HIS A 128 -36.04 6.85 0.39
CA HIS A 128 -36.86 7.84 1.06
C HIS A 128 -38.28 7.64 0.53
N LYS A 129 -38.99 6.71 1.14
CA LYS A 129 -40.44 6.74 1.12
C LYS A 129 -40.90 8.01 1.85
N HIS A 130 -41.05 9.07 1.09
CA HIS A 130 -41.96 10.12 1.45
C HIS A 130 -43.37 9.56 1.28
N GLU A 131 -43.87 8.99 2.36
CA GLU A 131 -45.33 8.86 2.53
C GLU A 131 -45.89 10.25 2.72
N THR A 132 -46.34 10.85 1.64
CA THR A 132 -47.35 11.87 1.68
C THR A 132 -48.67 11.20 1.95
N CYS A 133 -49.07 11.10 3.24
CA CYS A 133 -50.44 10.96 3.60
C CYS A 133 -51.15 12.27 3.30
N GLY A 134 -51.98 12.27 2.29
CA GLY A 134 -53.06 13.23 2.10
C GLY A 134 -54.30 12.76 2.84
#